data_3f4b1db2bf8a572d56d719413779cb41
#
_entry.id   3f4b1db2bf8a572d56d719413779cb41
#
_cell.length_a   1.000
_cell.length_b   1.000
_cell.length_c   1.000
_cell.angle_alpha   90.00
_cell.angle_beta   90.00
_cell.angle_gamma   90.00
#
_symmetry.space_group_name_H-M   'P 1'
#
loop_
_entity.id
_entity.type
_entity.pdbx_description
1 polymer ?
#
loop_
_entity_poly.entity_id
_entity_poly.type
_entity_poly.pdbx_seq_one_letter_code
_entity_poly.pdbx_strand_id
1 'polypeptide(L)'
;MEPFRYNDLEALSTALPTDIESRKEFGDFDGEARLIEQWLQKDISENLKSKLRVEREILKRLPSDYPYSFEEAYERAKTVIKDLTPEQFRELQDKGRIDWIYVNGKEHFIHSTAGTLRNDVEHAARKEKGGALRTEAPESAPDNTFWQSLIDMKKNGSDSWRFRIRFTLRVDDDAFRPGKIKVYIPVVCACSYVSDIKILETSSDHYILADENAPQRTICYEEDIRENHDFFVEYEYTVKSVYHDLWTEEAVAANRAEMNKPYPEEEVKPEDLSEQQPHIRFTPFMKDLALKITEDCETPLEKARAIYEYITTQVTYSFVRSYFTIENLGEYAAMNRKGDCGLQGLMFITLCRCLGIPARWESGNEFYEGDPGSHDWSMVYLAPFGWLYVDPSYGGGAFRSGDVWRQRHFFGNLDPFRLPSNPQFQKQLTPPMTYFRDDPYDNQAGEIEYEDGSLTGDQFTSTRKVTLSEHLS
;
A
#
# COMPACT_ATOMS: atom_id res chain seq x y z
N MET A 1 -1.94 20.40 25.70
CA MET A 1 -2.76 19.78 24.63
C MET A 1 -2.51 18.28 24.67
N GLU A 2 -3.54 17.45 24.63
CA GLU A 2 -3.32 16.02 24.53
C GLU A 2 -2.72 15.67 23.16
N PRO A 3 -1.63 14.89 23.11
CA PRO A 3 -1.01 14.47 21.86
C PRO A 3 -1.93 13.50 21.12
N PHE A 4 -1.70 13.37 19.81
CA PHE A 4 -2.28 12.32 18.99
C PHE A 4 -1.91 10.95 19.56
N ARG A 5 -2.85 10.01 19.53
CA ARG A 5 -2.63 8.60 19.91
C ARG A 5 -2.88 7.72 18.69
N TYR A 6 -2.11 6.65 18.54
CA TYR A 6 -2.28 5.72 17.41
C TYR A 6 -3.73 5.22 17.25
N ASN A 7 -4.40 4.89 18.34
CA ASN A 7 -5.80 4.44 18.32
C ASN A 7 -6.80 5.53 17.90
N ASP A 8 -6.38 6.81 17.86
CA ASP A 8 -7.24 7.88 17.37
C ASP A 8 -7.59 7.69 15.87
N LEU A 9 -6.77 6.94 15.11
CA LEU A 9 -7.06 6.59 13.71
C LEU A 9 -8.39 5.85 13.52
N GLU A 10 -8.83 5.07 14.50
CA GLU A 10 -10.12 4.37 14.43
C GLU A 10 -11.30 5.36 14.37
N ALA A 11 -11.12 6.57 14.89
CA ALA A 11 -12.10 7.64 14.84
C ALA A 11 -12.13 8.41 13.51
N LEU A 12 -11.28 8.07 12.53
CA LEU A 12 -11.17 8.77 11.24
C LEU A 12 -12.53 8.86 10.52
N SER A 13 -13.36 7.84 10.63
CA SER A 13 -14.73 7.80 10.06
C SER A 13 -15.81 8.44 10.93
N THR A 14 -15.46 9.02 12.09
CA THR A 14 -16.43 9.74 12.93
C THR A 14 -16.79 11.06 12.26
N ALA A 15 -18.07 11.40 12.21
CA ALA A 15 -18.54 12.66 11.63
C ALA A 15 -17.98 13.86 12.39
N LEU A 16 -17.55 14.85 11.65
CA LEU A 16 -17.15 16.16 12.20
C LEU A 16 -18.37 17.01 12.56
N PRO A 17 -18.25 17.94 13.52
CA PRO A 17 -19.21 19.01 13.68
C PRO A 17 -19.35 19.82 12.37
N THR A 18 -20.59 20.18 12.01
CA THR A 18 -20.90 20.84 10.72
C THR A 18 -20.11 22.12 10.47
N ASP A 19 -19.77 22.87 11.51
CA ASP A 19 -18.98 24.10 11.42
C ASP A 19 -17.50 23.80 11.03
N ILE A 20 -16.95 22.70 11.52
CA ILE A 20 -15.61 22.21 11.13
C ILE A 20 -15.65 21.62 9.72
N GLU A 21 -16.61 20.71 9.46
CA GLU A 21 -16.77 20.07 8.15
C GLU A 21 -16.90 21.08 7.02
N SER A 22 -17.70 22.14 7.20
CA SER A 22 -17.82 23.20 6.21
C SER A 22 -16.49 23.91 5.94
N ARG A 23 -15.64 24.12 6.98
CA ARG A 23 -14.32 24.73 6.76
C ARG A 23 -13.40 23.81 5.97
N LYS A 24 -13.41 22.53 6.31
CA LYS A 24 -12.66 21.49 5.59
C LYS A 24 -13.07 21.44 4.11
N GLU A 25 -14.35 21.39 3.80
CA GLU A 25 -14.86 21.34 2.43
C GLU A 25 -14.46 22.56 1.60
N PHE A 26 -14.40 23.75 2.22
CA PHE A 26 -13.95 24.98 1.55
C PHE A 26 -12.44 25.17 1.55
N GLY A 27 -11.67 24.26 2.14
CA GLY A 27 -10.21 24.40 2.26
C GLY A 27 -9.77 25.59 3.12
N ASP A 28 -10.61 26.02 4.09
CA ASP A 28 -10.26 27.04 5.08
C ASP A 28 -9.50 26.42 6.25
N PHE A 29 -8.25 26.01 6.01
CA PHE A 29 -7.42 25.29 6.97
C PHE A 29 -7.21 26.09 8.26
N ASP A 30 -7.00 27.41 8.14
CA ASP A 30 -6.82 28.27 9.33
C ASP A 30 -8.11 28.39 10.15
N GLY A 31 -9.26 28.46 9.49
CA GLY A 31 -10.57 28.46 10.13
C GLY A 31 -10.90 27.12 10.80
N GLU A 32 -10.61 26.04 10.13
CA GLU A 32 -10.78 24.68 10.63
C GLU A 32 -9.91 24.44 11.87
N ALA A 33 -8.62 24.75 11.80
CA ALA A 33 -7.69 24.59 12.93
C ALA A 33 -8.17 25.37 14.17
N ARG A 34 -8.63 26.61 14.00
CA ARG A 34 -9.18 27.40 15.12
C ARG A 34 -10.42 26.76 15.75
N LEU A 35 -11.33 26.21 14.92
CA LEU A 35 -12.54 25.55 15.42
C LEU A 35 -12.21 24.23 16.14
N ILE A 36 -11.29 23.43 15.61
CA ILE A 36 -10.82 22.21 16.26
C ILE A 36 -10.32 22.50 17.68
N GLU A 37 -9.46 23.52 17.86
CA GLU A 37 -8.95 23.88 19.18
C GLU A 37 -10.08 24.35 20.14
N GLN A 38 -11.08 25.09 19.62
CA GLN A 38 -12.25 25.50 20.42
C GLN A 38 -13.12 24.29 20.82
N TRP A 39 -13.32 23.33 19.93
CA TRP A 39 -14.08 22.13 20.21
C TRP A 39 -13.39 21.19 21.21
N LEU A 40 -12.07 21.06 21.15
CA LEU A 40 -11.27 20.26 22.09
C LEU A 40 -11.33 20.81 23.55
N GLN A 41 -11.71 22.08 23.74
CA GLN A 41 -11.94 22.66 25.08
C GLN A 41 -13.34 22.38 25.65
N LYS A 42 -14.27 21.84 24.83
CA LYS A 42 -15.64 21.53 25.27
C LYS A 42 -15.72 20.16 25.94
N ASP A 43 -16.76 19.94 26.71
CA ASP A 43 -17.13 18.61 27.21
C ASP A 43 -17.82 17.82 26.08
N ILE A 44 -17.03 17.02 25.37
CA ILE A 44 -17.43 16.19 24.23
C ILE A 44 -16.96 14.76 24.41
N SER A 45 -17.54 13.83 23.65
CA SER A 45 -17.16 12.42 23.71
C SER A 45 -15.69 12.18 23.35
N GLU A 46 -15.08 11.15 23.93
CA GLU A 46 -13.68 10.78 23.59
C GLU A 46 -13.53 10.43 22.11
N ASN A 47 -14.52 9.78 21.50
CA ASN A 47 -14.50 9.48 20.07
C ASN A 47 -14.41 10.74 19.21
N LEU A 48 -15.16 11.80 19.55
CA LEU A 48 -15.05 13.08 18.84
C LEU A 48 -13.71 13.77 19.12
N LYS A 49 -13.18 13.70 20.36
CA LYS A 49 -11.83 14.21 20.64
C LYS A 49 -10.77 13.49 19.82
N SER A 50 -10.87 12.15 19.70
CA SER A 50 -9.98 11.37 18.83
C SER A 50 -10.08 11.82 17.38
N LYS A 51 -11.29 11.97 16.83
CA LYS A 51 -11.48 12.51 15.47
C LYS A 51 -10.82 13.89 15.30
N LEU A 52 -11.03 14.79 16.24
CA LEU A 52 -10.45 16.14 16.17
C LEU A 52 -8.91 16.14 16.28
N ARG A 53 -8.31 15.21 17.04
CA ARG A 53 -6.86 15.05 17.07
C ARG A 53 -6.33 14.53 15.73
N VAL A 54 -7.01 13.57 15.10
CA VAL A 54 -6.66 13.10 13.74
C VAL A 54 -6.77 14.23 12.73
N GLU A 55 -7.88 14.99 12.75
CA GLU A 55 -8.09 16.08 11.81
C GLU A 55 -7.02 17.17 11.95
N ARG A 56 -6.59 17.47 13.17
CA ARG A 56 -5.47 18.39 13.42
C ARG A 56 -4.15 17.87 12.79
N GLU A 57 -3.87 16.59 12.85
CA GLU A 57 -2.69 16.02 12.18
C GLU A 57 -2.84 16.04 10.65
N ILE A 58 -4.05 15.81 10.13
CA ILE A 58 -4.34 15.96 8.69
C ILE A 58 -4.02 17.38 8.23
N LEU A 59 -4.56 18.39 8.91
CA LEU A 59 -4.29 19.80 8.57
C LEU A 59 -2.80 20.15 8.60
N LYS A 60 -2.04 19.54 9.49
CA LYS A 60 -0.59 19.77 9.62
C LYS A 60 0.19 19.15 8.46
N ARG A 61 -0.18 17.93 8.02
CA ARG A 61 0.61 17.15 7.04
C ARG A 61 0.09 17.27 5.61
N LEU A 62 -1.22 17.44 5.42
CA LEU A 62 -1.83 17.48 4.08
C LEU A 62 -1.21 18.53 3.13
N PRO A 63 -0.78 19.74 3.58
CA PRO A 63 -0.11 20.70 2.71
C PRO A 63 1.22 20.18 2.09
N SER A 64 1.94 19.27 2.76
CA SER A 64 3.16 18.67 2.18
C SER A 64 2.85 17.70 1.04
N ASP A 65 1.69 17.05 1.04
CA ASP A 65 1.22 16.25 -0.08
C ASP A 65 0.88 17.11 -1.32
N TYR A 66 0.53 18.39 -1.11
CA TYR A 66 0.09 19.33 -2.14
C TYR A 66 0.98 20.60 -2.19
N PRO A 67 2.30 20.44 -2.47
CA PRO A 67 3.25 21.56 -2.39
C PRO A 67 3.18 22.54 -3.57
N TYR A 68 2.52 22.18 -4.70
CA TYR A 68 2.63 22.93 -5.93
C TYR A 68 1.48 23.88 -6.17
N SER A 69 1.81 25.12 -6.59
CA SER A 69 0.87 26.04 -7.24
C SER A 69 0.43 25.47 -8.61
N PHE A 70 -0.55 26.13 -9.23
CA PHE A 70 -0.96 25.80 -10.61
C PHE A 70 0.23 25.87 -11.58
N GLU A 71 1.02 26.90 -11.53
CA GLU A 71 2.15 27.14 -12.42
C GLU A 71 3.22 26.03 -12.25
N GLU A 72 3.55 25.68 -11.02
CA GLU A 72 4.55 24.64 -10.73
C GLU A 72 4.07 23.26 -11.16
N ALA A 73 2.80 22.92 -10.88
CA ALA A 73 2.21 21.65 -11.30
C ALA A 73 2.11 21.54 -12.82
N TYR A 74 1.73 22.62 -13.49
CA TYR A 74 1.67 22.74 -14.95
C TYR A 74 3.05 22.52 -15.60
N GLU A 75 4.10 23.19 -15.11
CA GLU A 75 5.45 23.00 -15.63
C GLU A 75 5.97 21.56 -15.42
N ARG A 76 5.61 20.93 -14.29
CA ARG A 76 5.90 19.50 -14.04
C ARG A 76 5.14 18.59 -15.01
N ALA A 77 3.87 18.86 -15.28
CA ALA A 77 3.07 18.11 -16.24
C ALA A 77 3.64 18.19 -17.67
N LYS A 78 4.19 19.32 -18.07
CA LYS A 78 4.88 19.51 -19.37
C LYS A 78 6.13 18.65 -19.53
N THR A 79 6.76 18.19 -18.45
CA THR A 79 7.88 17.24 -18.55
C THR A 79 7.43 15.88 -19.07
N VAL A 80 6.14 15.58 -18.94
CA VAL A 80 5.52 14.30 -19.35
C VAL A 80 4.72 14.46 -20.64
N ILE A 81 3.86 15.48 -20.73
CA ILE A 81 3.01 15.75 -21.89
C ILE A 81 3.61 16.95 -22.61
N LYS A 82 4.33 16.69 -23.71
CA LYS A 82 4.87 17.75 -24.57
C LYS A 82 3.70 18.54 -25.18
N ASP A 83 3.92 19.83 -25.36
CA ASP A 83 2.92 20.76 -25.96
C ASP A 83 1.58 20.87 -25.19
N LEU A 84 1.57 20.49 -23.90
CA LEU A 84 0.42 20.67 -23.02
C LEU A 84 0.08 22.17 -22.90
N THR A 85 -1.19 22.54 -23.14
CA THR A 85 -1.66 23.91 -22.91
C THR A 85 -2.25 24.05 -21.51
N PRO A 86 -2.34 25.29 -20.96
CA PRO A 86 -2.99 25.52 -19.66
C PRO A 86 -4.46 25.05 -19.65
N GLU A 87 -5.17 25.20 -20.76
CA GLU A 87 -6.57 24.77 -20.90
C GLU A 87 -6.67 23.24 -20.83
N GLN A 88 -5.76 22.52 -21.49
CA GLN A 88 -5.70 21.05 -21.42
C GLN A 88 -5.32 20.58 -20.02
N PHE A 89 -4.44 21.30 -19.31
CA PHE A 89 -4.12 20.96 -17.91
C PHE A 89 -5.36 21.15 -17.01
N ARG A 90 -6.15 22.21 -17.20
CA ARG A 90 -7.44 22.38 -16.50
C ARG A 90 -8.43 21.25 -16.82
N GLU A 91 -8.51 20.81 -18.07
CA GLU A 91 -9.34 19.64 -18.42
C GLU A 91 -8.91 18.35 -17.71
N LEU A 92 -7.60 18.12 -17.52
CA LEU A 92 -7.10 16.98 -16.73
C LEU A 92 -7.49 17.11 -15.27
N GLN A 93 -7.44 18.32 -14.70
CA GLN A 93 -7.90 18.64 -13.35
C GLN A 93 -9.40 18.35 -13.21
N ASP A 94 -10.24 18.89 -14.12
CA ASP A 94 -11.70 18.72 -14.12
C ASP A 94 -12.12 17.24 -14.29
N LYS A 95 -11.35 16.47 -15.03
CA LYS A 95 -11.55 15.02 -15.22
C LYS A 95 -11.04 14.18 -14.04
N GLY A 96 -10.51 14.82 -12.99
CA GLY A 96 -9.95 14.14 -11.82
C GLY A 96 -8.68 13.32 -12.10
N ARG A 97 -7.97 13.63 -13.21
CA ARG A 97 -6.69 12.97 -13.57
C ARG A 97 -5.51 13.53 -12.78
N ILE A 98 -5.64 14.73 -12.25
CA ILE A 98 -4.68 15.42 -11.40
C ILE A 98 -5.38 15.71 -10.08
N ASP A 99 -4.77 15.31 -8.98
CA ASP A 99 -5.31 15.56 -7.65
C ASP A 99 -4.89 16.95 -7.16
N TRP A 100 -5.82 17.66 -6.53
CA TRP A 100 -5.64 19.04 -6.07
C TRP A 100 -6.63 19.40 -4.97
N ILE A 101 -6.30 20.38 -4.15
CA ILE A 101 -7.14 20.90 -3.07
C ILE A 101 -7.06 22.43 -3.00
N TYR A 102 -8.02 23.04 -2.31
CA TYR A 102 -7.85 24.40 -1.81
C TYR A 102 -7.15 24.39 -0.44
N VAL A 103 -6.16 25.25 -0.27
CA VAL A 103 -5.55 25.57 1.03
C VAL A 103 -5.65 27.07 1.21
N ASN A 104 -6.49 27.51 2.17
CA ASN A 104 -6.72 28.91 2.48
C ASN A 104 -7.03 29.80 1.23
N GLY A 105 -7.88 29.27 0.35
CA GLY A 105 -8.36 29.95 -0.86
C GLY A 105 -7.41 29.91 -2.06
N LYS A 106 -6.33 29.14 -2.01
CA LYS A 106 -5.42 28.91 -3.14
C LYS A 106 -5.47 27.46 -3.58
N GLU A 107 -5.37 27.22 -4.89
CA GLU A 107 -5.24 25.89 -5.46
C GLU A 107 -3.83 25.34 -5.19
N HIS A 108 -3.79 24.11 -4.70
CA HIS A 108 -2.58 23.35 -4.47
C HIS A 108 -2.68 21.97 -5.10
N PHE A 109 -1.61 21.53 -5.77
CA PHE A 109 -1.56 20.29 -6.55
C PHE A 109 -0.64 19.27 -5.90
N ILE A 110 -1.01 18.00 -6.05
CA ILE A 110 -0.29 16.88 -5.45
C ILE A 110 1.15 16.78 -5.98
N HIS A 111 2.08 16.43 -5.08
CA HIS A 111 3.49 16.27 -5.40
C HIS A 111 3.76 15.26 -6.53
N SER A 112 2.92 14.24 -6.67
CA SER A 112 3.03 13.15 -7.66
C SER A 112 2.39 13.43 -9.03
N THR A 113 1.99 14.69 -9.33
CA THR A 113 1.34 15.09 -10.59
C THR A 113 2.02 14.51 -11.83
N ALA A 114 3.35 14.68 -11.96
CA ALA A 114 4.09 14.16 -13.11
C ALA A 114 4.12 12.62 -13.16
N GLY A 115 4.24 11.95 -12.01
CA GLY A 115 4.22 10.49 -11.90
C GLY A 115 2.90 9.89 -12.36
N THR A 116 1.78 10.42 -11.88
CA THR A 116 0.44 9.99 -12.27
C THR A 116 0.21 10.17 -13.78
N LEU A 117 0.55 11.35 -14.32
CA LEU A 117 0.40 11.62 -15.76
C LEU A 117 1.30 10.75 -16.62
N ARG A 118 2.50 10.37 -16.16
CA ARG A 118 3.37 9.43 -16.87
C ARG A 118 2.71 8.07 -17.02
N ASN A 119 2.14 7.54 -15.96
CA ASN A 119 1.39 6.29 -16.00
C ASN A 119 0.23 6.36 -17.01
N ASP A 120 -0.48 7.47 -17.09
CA ASP A 120 -1.57 7.69 -18.05
C ASP A 120 -1.08 7.71 -19.50
N VAL A 121 -0.01 8.45 -19.78
CA VAL A 121 0.57 8.59 -21.13
C VAL A 121 1.14 7.25 -21.61
N GLU A 122 1.87 6.54 -20.77
CA GLU A 122 2.39 5.21 -21.09
C GLU A 122 1.28 4.21 -21.38
N HIS A 123 0.20 4.28 -20.58
CA HIS A 123 -0.99 3.47 -20.78
C HIS A 123 -1.66 3.75 -22.14
N ALA A 124 -1.92 5.03 -22.45
CA ALA A 124 -2.51 5.43 -23.71
C ALA A 124 -1.66 5.00 -24.91
N ALA A 125 -0.33 5.22 -24.84
CA ALA A 125 0.60 4.83 -25.90
C ALA A 125 0.67 3.31 -26.13
N ARG A 126 0.51 2.50 -25.09
CA ARG A 126 0.46 1.03 -25.21
C ARG A 126 -0.84 0.57 -25.88
N LYS A 127 -1.96 1.20 -25.52
CA LYS A 127 -3.28 0.92 -26.10
C LYS A 127 -3.34 1.29 -27.59
N GLU A 128 -2.75 2.42 -28.00
CA GLU A 128 -2.70 2.86 -29.38
C GLU A 128 -1.84 1.96 -30.27
N LYS A 129 -0.79 1.35 -29.75
CA LYS A 129 0.08 0.43 -30.49
C LYS A 129 -0.60 -0.86 -30.94
N GLY A 130 -1.86 -1.14 -30.48
CA GLY A 130 -2.73 -2.16 -31.04
C GLY A 130 -2.13 -3.58 -31.10
N GLY A 131 -1.26 -3.92 -30.14
CA GLY A 131 -0.69 -5.26 -30.06
C GLY A 131 -1.76 -6.30 -29.77
N ALA A 132 -1.64 -7.48 -30.39
CA ALA A 132 -2.47 -8.63 -30.03
C ALA A 132 -2.34 -8.90 -28.53
N LEU A 133 -3.47 -9.12 -27.84
CA LEU A 133 -3.45 -9.47 -26.43
C LEU A 133 -2.63 -10.75 -26.23
N ARG A 134 -1.62 -10.70 -25.39
CA ARG A 134 -0.84 -11.87 -25.00
C ARG A 134 -1.63 -12.66 -23.97
N THR A 135 -2.16 -13.80 -24.37
CA THR A 135 -2.96 -14.68 -23.51
C THR A 135 -2.18 -15.88 -23.00
N GLU A 136 -0.97 -16.13 -23.54
CA GLU A 136 -0.12 -17.24 -23.20
C GLU A 136 1.27 -16.76 -22.75
N ALA A 137 1.96 -17.62 -22.00
CA ALA A 137 3.36 -17.39 -21.61
C ALA A 137 4.22 -17.23 -22.87
N PRO A 138 5.18 -16.29 -22.91
CA PRO A 138 6.16 -16.26 -23.99
C PRO A 138 7.03 -17.51 -23.95
N GLU A 139 7.49 -17.97 -25.12
CA GLU A 139 8.38 -19.13 -25.24
C GLU A 139 9.75 -18.89 -24.59
N SER A 140 10.21 -17.64 -24.56
CA SER A 140 11.45 -17.22 -23.90
C SER A 140 11.25 -15.85 -23.27
N ALA A 141 11.87 -15.63 -22.11
CA ALA A 141 11.97 -14.31 -21.53
C ALA A 141 12.80 -13.40 -22.43
N PRO A 142 12.43 -12.11 -22.59
CA PRO A 142 13.43 -11.09 -22.88
C PRO A 142 14.54 -11.20 -21.81
N ASP A 143 15.74 -10.66 -22.05
CA ASP A 143 16.85 -10.67 -21.08
C ASP A 143 16.47 -9.92 -19.78
N ASN A 144 15.56 -10.52 -19.02
CA ASN A 144 14.93 -9.97 -17.81
C ASN A 144 14.59 -11.12 -16.86
N THR A 145 15.26 -11.10 -15.72
CA THR A 145 15.15 -12.12 -14.66
C THR A 145 13.73 -12.30 -14.14
N PHE A 146 12.99 -11.19 -14.02
CA PHE A 146 11.60 -11.21 -13.57
C PHE A 146 10.71 -12.05 -14.51
N TRP A 147 10.78 -11.79 -15.82
CA TRP A 147 10.02 -12.56 -16.81
C TRP A 147 10.39 -14.04 -16.82
N GLN A 148 11.70 -14.34 -16.72
CA GLN A 148 12.17 -15.72 -16.68
C GLN A 148 11.59 -16.44 -15.46
N SER A 149 11.60 -15.80 -14.30
CA SER A 149 11.02 -16.35 -13.07
C SER A 149 9.54 -16.69 -13.21
N LEU A 150 8.71 -15.79 -13.79
CA LEU A 150 7.28 -16.09 -14.01
C LEU A 150 7.07 -17.30 -14.95
N ILE A 151 7.90 -17.44 -15.98
CA ILE A 151 7.87 -18.58 -16.90
C ILE A 151 8.27 -19.86 -16.15
N ASP A 152 9.35 -19.82 -15.37
CA ASP A 152 9.86 -20.95 -14.61
C ASP A 152 8.86 -21.40 -13.52
N MET A 153 8.22 -20.46 -12.82
CA MET A 153 7.10 -20.77 -11.92
C MET A 153 6.00 -21.55 -12.62
N LYS A 154 5.54 -21.10 -13.78
CA LYS A 154 4.49 -21.82 -14.54
C LYS A 154 4.96 -23.20 -15.00
N LYS A 155 6.20 -23.32 -15.47
CA LYS A 155 6.77 -24.55 -16.03
C LYS A 155 7.08 -25.60 -14.97
N ASN A 156 7.65 -25.16 -13.84
CA ASN A 156 8.19 -26.05 -12.81
C ASN A 156 7.25 -26.17 -11.59
N GLY A 157 6.18 -25.34 -11.52
CA GLY A 157 5.26 -25.25 -10.37
C GLY A 157 5.77 -24.34 -9.24
N SER A 158 7.03 -23.91 -9.29
CA SER A 158 7.61 -22.96 -8.33
C SER A 158 8.91 -22.38 -8.87
N ASP A 159 9.36 -21.29 -8.24
CA ASP A 159 10.69 -20.71 -8.42
C ASP A 159 11.27 -20.28 -7.08
N SER A 160 12.58 -20.40 -6.89
CA SER A 160 13.23 -20.17 -5.59
C SER A 160 14.48 -19.31 -5.71
N TRP A 161 14.60 -18.37 -4.80
CA TRP A 161 15.69 -17.40 -4.78
C TRP A 161 16.20 -17.16 -3.36
N ARG A 162 17.49 -16.84 -3.24
CA ARG A 162 18.09 -16.30 -2.02
C ARG A 162 18.45 -14.83 -2.26
N PHE A 163 18.04 -13.98 -1.32
CA PHE A 163 18.34 -12.57 -1.35
C PHE A 163 19.08 -12.13 -0.12
N ARG A 164 19.94 -11.12 -0.29
CA ARG A 164 20.52 -10.36 0.81
C ARG A 164 20.22 -8.90 0.58
N ILE A 165 19.64 -8.27 1.59
CA ILE A 165 19.21 -6.87 1.55
C ILE A 165 19.94 -6.11 2.65
N ARG A 166 20.49 -4.96 2.29
CA ARG A 166 20.95 -3.94 3.24
C ARG A 166 19.97 -2.78 3.24
N PHE A 167 19.38 -2.53 4.39
CA PHE A 167 18.43 -1.45 4.60
C PHE A 167 19.08 -0.41 5.53
N THR A 168 19.12 0.85 5.12
CA THR A 168 19.78 1.95 5.83
C THR A 168 18.85 3.13 6.00
N LEU A 169 18.77 3.68 7.20
CA LEU A 169 18.14 4.97 7.49
C LEU A 169 19.18 5.96 8.00
N ARG A 170 19.05 7.20 7.56
CA ARG A 170 19.86 8.32 8.02
C ARG A 170 18.98 9.56 8.16
N VAL A 171 19.07 10.24 9.29
CA VAL A 171 18.44 11.55 9.47
C VAL A 171 19.10 12.55 8.52
N ASP A 172 18.33 13.36 7.81
CA ASP A 172 18.88 14.38 6.93
C ASP A 172 19.58 15.48 7.75
N ASP A 173 20.66 16.04 7.23
CA ASP A 173 21.56 16.89 8.03
C ASP A 173 20.87 18.16 8.57
N ASP A 174 19.83 18.64 7.88
CA ASP A 174 19.02 19.79 8.31
C ASP A 174 17.96 19.44 9.36
N ALA A 175 17.59 18.18 9.46
CA ALA A 175 16.67 17.65 10.47
C ALA A 175 17.39 17.04 11.69
N PHE A 176 18.70 16.79 11.55
CA PHE A 176 19.49 16.16 12.60
C PHE A 176 19.65 17.07 13.82
N ARG A 177 19.50 16.46 15.00
CA ARG A 177 19.83 17.08 16.28
C ARG A 177 20.40 16.05 17.27
N PRO A 178 21.38 16.41 18.12
CA PRO A 178 21.86 15.52 19.18
C PRO A 178 20.74 15.19 20.16
N GLY A 179 20.69 13.96 20.65
CA GLY A 179 19.70 13.52 21.64
C GLY A 179 19.36 12.05 21.52
N LYS A 180 18.35 11.63 22.29
CA LYS A 180 17.86 10.26 22.20
C LYS A 180 16.96 10.09 20.99
N ILE A 181 17.23 9.03 20.25
CA ILE A 181 16.54 8.69 19.01
C ILE A 181 16.13 7.22 19.03
N LYS A 182 15.00 6.91 18.42
CA LYS A 182 14.62 5.54 18.06
C LYS A 182 14.45 5.46 16.55
N VAL A 183 15.05 4.44 15.97
CA VAL A 183 15.05 4.20 14.52
C VAL A 183 14.51 2.81 14.26
N TYR A 184 13.44 2.71 13.51
CA TYR A 184 12.72 1.46 13.21
C TYR A 184 12.92 1.10 11.75
N ILE A 185 13.72 0.08 11.47
CA ILE A 185 13.98 -0.40 10.11
C ILE A 185 13.16 -1.66 9.86
N PRO A 186 12.39 -1.75 8.76
CA PRO A 186 11.66 -2.96 8.43
C PRO A 186 12.60 -4.12 8.11
N VAL A 187 12.22 -5.31 8.57
CA VAL A 187 12.93 -6.57 8.33
C VAL A 187 11.93 -7.58 7.77
N VAL A 188 12.40 -8.41 6.84
CA VAL A 188 11.56 -9.47 6.26
C VAL A 188 10.92 -10.34 7.35
N CYS A 189 9.61 -10.61 7.23
CA CYS A 189 8.86 -11.49 8.14
C CYS A 189 8.79 -12.93 7.64
N ALA A 190 8.54 -13.87 8.55
CA ALA A 190 8.24 -15.24 8.17
C ALA A 190 6.82 -15.33 7.59
N CYS A 191 6.69 -15.97 6.42
CA CYS A 191 5.41 -16.23 5.78
C CYS A 191 5.48 -17.52 4.93
N SER A 192 4.41 -17.88 4.22
CA SER A 192 4.33 -19.16 3.51
C SER A 192 5.37 -19.34 2.42
N TYR A 193 5.93 -18.27 1.87
CA TYR A 193 6.93 -18.31 0.80
C TYR A 193 8.32 -17.80 1.23
N VAL A 194 8.52 -17.38 2.48
CA VAL A 194 9.80 -16.89 3.01
C VAL A 194 10.31 -17.81 4.12
N SER A 195 11.59 -18.19 4.03
CA SER A 195 12.29 -19.03 5.00
C SER A 195 13.75 -18.59 5.18
N ASP A 196 14.46 -19.26 6.08
CA ASP A 196 15.92 -19.13 6.31
C ASP A 196 16.37 -17.68 6.59
N ILE A 197 15.57 -16.92 7.33
CA ILE A 197 15.87 -15.53 7.67
C ILE A 197 17.07 -15.45 8.61
N LYS A 198 18.08 -14.66 8.25
CA LYS A 198 19.31 -14.45 9.06
C LYS A 198 19.69 -12.98 9.07
N ILE A 199 19.83 -12.40 10.25
CA ILE A 199 20.47 -11.10 10.41
C ILE A 199 21.99 -11.31 10.29
N LEU A 200 22.65 -10.55 9.43
CA LEU A 200 24.08 -10.70 9.11
C LEU A 200 24.92 -9.59 9.72
N GLU A 201 24.45 -8.35 9.63
CA GLU A 201 25.15 -7.16 10.12
C GLU A 201 24.16 -6.11 10.60
N THR A 202 24.52 -5.38 11.65
CA THR A 202 23.73 -4.29 12.22
C THR A 202 24.63 -3.10 12.53
N SER A 203 24.07 -1.88 12.50
CA SER A 203 24.85 -0.66 12.82
C SER A 203 25.24 -0.56 14.30
N SER A 204 24.57 -1.30 15.19
CA SER A 204 24.82 -1.32 16.63
C SER A 204 24.51 -2.71 17.18
N ASP A 205 25.20 -3.13 18.25
CA ASP A 205 24.89 -4.36 19.00
C ASP A 205 23.69 -4.20 19.93
N HIS A 206 23.21 -2.96 20.13
CA HIS A 206 22.08 -2.62 20.97
C HIS A 206 20.84 -2.35 20.12
N TYR A 207 20.01 -3.37 19.95
CA TYR A 207 18.76 -3.27 19.21
C TYR A 207 17.67 -4.16 19.78
N ILE A 208 16.42 -3.87 19.44
CA ILE A 208 15.27 -4.72 19.69
C ILE A 208 14.79 -5.26 18.34
N LEU A 209 14.89 -6.57 18.14
CA LEU A 209 14.35 -7.23 16.94
C LEU A 209 12.98 -7.81 17.26
N ALA A 210 11.97 -7.43 16.47
CA ALA A 210 10.63 -8.00 16.57
C ALA A 210 10.62 -9.49 16.17
N ASP A 211 9.66 -10.24 16.72
CA ASP A 211 9.45 -11.66 16.39
C ASP A 211 9.22 -11.82 14.86
N GLU A 212 9.59 -13.00 14.33
CA GLU A 212 9.45 -13.27 12.89
C GLU A 212 8.00 -13.22 12.39
N ASN A 213 7.04 -13.43 13.29
CA ASN A 213 5.61 -13.37 13.03
C ASN A 213 4.97 -12.04 13.53
N ALA A 214 5.79 -11.03 13.85
CA ALA A 214 5.25 -9.74 14.27
C ALA A 214 4.37 -9.12 13.18
N PRO A 215 3.27 -8.43 13.56
CA PRO A 215 2.35 -7.80 12.60
C PRO A 215 3.01 -6.82 11.63
N GLN A 216 4.07 -6.16 12.08
CA GLN A 216 4.97 -5.31 11.32
C GLN A 216 6.37 -5.52 11.88
N ARG A 217 7.17 -6.31 11.18
CA ARG A 217 8.48 -6.73 11.69
C ARG A 217 9.52 -5.65 11.50
N THR A 218 10.15 -5.23 12.59
CA THR A 218 11.19 -4.20 12.61
C THR A 218 12.37 -4.61 13.46
N ILE A 219 13.53 -4.01 13.16
CA ILE A 219 14.62 -3.83 14.11
C ILE A 219 14.58 -2.38 14.60
N CYS A 220 14.62 -2.18 15.91
CA CYS A 220 14.60 -0.86 16.54
C CYS A 220 15.93 -0.60 17.23
N TYR A 221 16.59 0.50 16.87
CA TYR A 221 17.77 1.04 17.54
C TYR A 221 17.31 2.14 18.48
N GLU A 222 17.82 2.14 19.72
CA GLU A 222 17.62 3.20 20.72
C GLU A 222 18.98 3.74 21.14
N GLU A 223 19.30 4.98 20.77
CA GLU A 223 20.61 5.58 21.00
C GLU A 223 20.51 7.04 21.48
N ASP A 224 21.53 7.50 22.25
CA ASP A 224 21.76 8.93 22.55
C ASP A 224 22.89 9.42 21.62
N ILE A 225 22.49 9.96 20.46
CA ILE A 225 23.42 10.33 19.39
C ILE A 225 23.95 11.74 19.56
N ARG A 226 25.24 11.93 19.25
CA ARG A 226 25.94 13.25 19.25
C ARG A 226 26.30 13.71 17.84
N GLU A 227 26.50 12.75 16.94
CA GLU A 227 26.84 12.94 15.53
C GLU A 227 25.89 12.12 14.68
N ASN A 228 25.55 12.63 13.50
CA ASN A 228 24.70 11.94 12.56
C ASN A 228 25.44 10.75 11.92
N HIS A 229 24.80 9.59 11.89
CA HIS A 229 25.33 8.39 11.26
C HIS A 229 24.25 7.53 10.62
N ASP A 230 24.66 6.52 9.87
CA ASP A 230 23.76 5.56 9.25
C ASP A 230 23.32 4.51 10.27
N PHE A 231 22.00 4.29 10.40
CA PHE A 231 21.43 3.13 11.04
C PHE A 231 21.12 2.09 9.98
N PHE A 232 21.60 0.87 10.12
CA PHE A 232 21.38 -0.15 9.12
C PHE A 232 21.23 -1.55 9.69
N VAL A 233 20.58 -2.41 8.90
CA VAL A 233 20.57 -3.86 9.06
C VAL A 233 20.84 -4.51 7.71
N GLU A 234 21.67 -5.56 7.69
CA GLU A 234 21.82 -6.45 6.55
C GLU A 234 21.31 -7.85 6.95
N TYR A 235 20.43 -8.40 6.13
CA TYR A 235 19.83 -9.72 6.36
C TYR A 235 19.71 -10.51 5.07
N GLU A 236 19.67 -11.84 5.22
CA GLU A 236 19.51 -12.82 4.15
C GLU A 236 18.24 -13.62 4.38
N TYR A 237 17.56 -14.01 3.31
CA TYR A 237 16.38 -14.86 3.35
C TYR A 237 16.21 -15.64 2.03
N THR A 238 15.43 -16.71 2.09
CA THR A 238 15.06 -17.54 0.94
C THR A 238 13.60 -17.33 0.61
N VAL A 239 13.28 -17.14 -0.68
CA VAL A 239 11.91 -17.09 -1.20
C VAL A 239 11.66 -18.33 -2.04
N LYS A 240 10.47 -18.93 -1.88
CA LYS A 240 9.95 -19.96 -2.77
C LYS A 240 8.53 -19.60 -3.18
N SER A 241 8.40 -19.03 -4.36
CA SER A 241 7.09 -18.72 -4.96
C SER A 241 6.51 -19.95 -5.63
N VAL A 242 5.27 -20.31 -5.29
CA VAL A 242 4.55 -21.47 -5.83
C VAL A 242 3.53 -20.98 -6.85
N TYR A 243 3.38 -21.73 -7.95
CA TYR A 243 2.43 -21.41 -9.02
C TYR A 243 1.12 -22.17 -8.87
N HIS A 244 0.01 -21.48 -8.95
CA HIS A 244 -1.34 -22.00 -8.99
C HIS A 244 -2.04 -21.53 -10.27
N ASP A 245 -2.55 -22.45 -11.11
CA ASP A 245 -3.40 -22.09 -12.24
C ASP A 245 -4.87 -22.08 -11.81
N LEU A 246 -5.34 -20.91 -11.44
CA LEU A 246 -6.71 -20.69 -10.94
C LEU A 246 -7.70 -20.32 -12.06
N TRP A 247 -7.27 -20.38 -13.32
CA TRP A 247 -8.10 -19.99 -14.48
C TRP A 247 -8.71 -21.18 -15.21
N THR A 248 -8.54 -22.40 -14.69
CA THR A 248 -9.01 -23.64 -15.28
C THR A 248 -10.38 -24.05 -14.75
N GLU A 249 -11.12 -24.85 -15.52
CA GLU A 249 -12.39 -25.46 -15.09
C GLU A 249 -12.20 -26.41 -13.91
N GLU A 250 -11.05 -27.10 -13.85
CA GLU A 250 -10.68 -27.99 -12.75
C GLU A 250 -10.54 -27.21 -11.43
N ALA A 251 -9.95 -26.02 -11.44
CA ALA A 251 -9.83 -25.18 -10.25
C ALA A 251 -11.21 -24.71 -9.76
N VAL A 252 -12.09 -24.31 -10.67
CA VAL A 252 -13.48 -23.93 -10.34
C VAL A 252 -14.24 -25.12 -9.76
N ALA A 253 -14.12 -26.31 -10.37
CA ALA A 253 -14.78 -27.52 -9.89
C ALA A 253 -14.27 -27.94 -8.49
N ALA A 254 -12.97 -27.84 -8.25
CA ALA A 254 -12.36 -28.13 -6.94
C ALA A 254 -12.89 -27.15 -5.87
N ASN A 255 -12.93 -25.85 -6.17
CA ASN A 255 -13.47 -24.84 -5.23
C ASN A 255 -14.96 -25.05 -4.98
N ARG A 256 -15.75 -25.40 -5.98
CA ARG A 256 -17.19 -25.71 -5.87
C ARG A 256 -17.44 -26.86 -4.91
N ALA A 257 -16.59 -27.89 -4.91
CA ALA A 257 -16.71 -29.05 -4.03
C ALA A 257 -16.49 -28.69 -2.54
N GLU A 258 -15.78 -27.62 -2.27
CA GLU A 258 -15.41 -27.16 -0.92
C GLU A 258 -16.24 -25.98 -0.41
N MET A 259 -16.93 -25.21 -1.29
CA MET A 259 -17.52 -23.90 -0.96
C MET A 259 -18.56 -23.88 0.16
N ASN A 260 -19.17 -25.02 0.48
CA ASN A 260 -20.17 -25.14 1.56
C ASN A 260 -19.60 -25.68 2.88
N LYS A 261 -18.29 -25.94 2.93
CA LYS A 261 -17.62 -26.36 4.17
C LYS A 261 -17.24 -25.15 5.02
N PRO A 262 -17.22 -25.27 6.34
CA PRO A 262 -16.68 -24.21 7.19
C PRO A 262 -15.19 -24.00 6.91
N TYR A 263 -14.76 -22.75 7.06
CA TYR A 263 -13.32 -22.44 6.98
C TYR A 263 -12.56 -23.07 8.15
N PRO A 264 -11.32 -23.58 7.95
CA PRO A 264 -10.49 -24.10 9.03
C PRO A 264 -10.12 -22.95 10.01
N GLU A 265 -10.47 -23.10 11.30
CA GLU A 265 -10.22 -22.10 12.34
C GLU A 265 -8.74 -21.83 12.60
N GLU A 266 -7.86 -22.79 12.26
CA GLU A 266 -6.41 -22.62 12.36
C GLU A 266 -5.87 -21.65 11.31
N GLU A 267 -6.48 -21.62 10.12
CA GLU A 267 -6.01 -20.85 8.95
C GLU A 267 -6.76 -19.54 8.78
N VAL A 268 -8.08 -19.54 8.99
CA VAL A 268 -8.96 -18.37 8.80
C VAL A 268 -9.46 -17.89 10.15
N LYS A 269 -9.18 -16.62 10.45
CA LYS A 269 -9.60 -15.97 11.70
C LYS A 269 -10.83 -15.07 11.47
N PRO A 270 -11.61 -14.75 12.50
CA PRO A 270 -12.75 -13.84 12.38
C PRO A 270 -12.39 -12.48 11.75
N GLU A 271 -11.20 -11.95 12.02
CA GLU A 271 -10.70 -10.71 11.45
C GLU A 271 -10.52 -10.75 9.93
N ASP A 272 -10.34 -11.94 9.34
CA ASP A 272 -10.21 -12.12 7.89
C ASP A 272 -11.54 -11.97 7.13
N LEU A 273 -12.64 -11.95 7.87
CA LEU A 273 -14.02 -11.87 7.37
C LEU A 273 -14.77 -10.62 7.87
N SER A 274 -14.17 -9.85 8.77
CA SER A 274 -14.80 -8.70 9.41
C SER A 274 -14.32 -7.37 8.84
N GLU A 275 -15.02 -6.30 9.23
CA GLU A 275 -14.57 -4.95 9.03
C GLU A 275 -13.29 -4.67 9.84
N GLN A 276 -12.46 -3.76 9.34
CA GLN A 276 -11.35 -3.17 10.06
C GLN A 276 -11.39 -1.66 9.88
N GLN A 277 -11.86 -0.98 10.92
CA GLN A 277 -12.00 0.48 10.91
C GLN A 277 -10.63 1.17 10.81
N PRO A 278 -10.57 2.29 10.08
CA PRO A 278 -11.64 2.93 9.32
C PRO A 278 -11.72 2.49 7.84
N HIS A 279 -10.80 1.64 7.33
CA HIS A 279 -10.52 1.47 5.91
C HIS A 279 -11.12 0.23 5.25
N ILE A 280 -11.46 -0.79 6.02
CA ILE A 280 -12.19 -1.97 5.51
C ILE A 280 -13.59 -1.91 6.10
N ARG A 281 -14.53 -1.32 5.37
CA ARG A 281 -15.91 -1.07 5.82
C ARG A 281 -16.91 -1.63 4.82
N PHE A 282 -17.93 -2.30 5.36
CA PHE A 282 -19.03 -2.91 4.56
C PHE A 282 -20.15 -1.90 4.34
N THR A 283 -19.82 -0.75 3.73
CA THR A 283 -20.80 0.26 3.40
C THR A 283 -21.85 -0.29 2.40
N PRO A 284 -23.07 0.29 2.33
CA PRO A 284 -24.05 -0.10 1.33
C PRO A 284 -23.50 -0.08 -0.10
N PHE A 285 -22.70 0.93 -0.44
CA PHE A 285 -22.05 1.05 -1.75
C PHE A 285 -21.09 -0.12 -2.03
N MET A 286 -20.21 -0.46 -1.09
CA MET A 286 -19.25 -1.57 -1.26
C MET A 286 -19.96 -2.93 -1.37
N LYS A 287 -21.03 -3.16 -0.58
CA LYS A 287 -21.84 -4.38 -0.68
C LYS A 287 -22.56 -4.49 -2.03
N ASP A 288 -23.19 -3.42 -2.49
CA ASP A 288 -23.88 -3.39 -3.78
C ASP A 288 -22.90 -3.58 -4.93
N LEU A 289 -21.72 -2.93 -4.86
CA LEU A 289 -20.67 -3.10 -5.86
C LEU A 289 -20.17 -4.56 -5.93
N ALA A 290 -19.90 -5.18 -4.76
CA ALA A 290 -19.46 -6.57 -4.68
C ALA A 290 -20.49 -7.52 -5.30
N LEU A 291 -21.78 -7.36 -4.97
CA LEU A 291 -22.86 -8.16 -5.52
C LEU A 291 -23.00 -7.96 -7.03
N LYS A 292 -22.89 -6.72 -7.53
CA LYS A 292 -23.01 -6.41 -8.95
C LYS A 292 -21.85 -6.99 -9.77
N ILE A 293 -20.61 -6.90 -9.26
CA ILE A 293 -19.43 -7.46 -9.93
C ILE A 293 -19.56 -8.98 -10.06
N THR A 294 -20.22 -9.63 -9.10
CA THR A 294 -20.25 -11.10 -8.98
C THR A 294 -21.62 -11.70 -9.26
N GLU A 295 -22.52 -10.98 -9.94
CA GLU A 295 -23.91 -11.41 -10.16
C GLU A 295 -24.04 -12.74 -10.93
N ASP A 296 -23.08 -13.02 -11.83
CA ASP A 296 -23.03 -14.25 -12.62
C ASP A 296 -22.07 -15.33 -12.04
N CYS A 297 -21.53 -15.10 -10.84
CA CYS A 297 -20.54 -16.00 -10.21
C CYS A 297 -21.18 -16.90 -9.16
N GLU A 298 -20.87 -18.20 -9.22
CA GLU A 298 -21.40 -19.19 -8.27
C GLU A 298 -20.43 -19.45 -7.11
N THR A 299 -19.14 -19.69 -7.41
CA THR A 299 -18.13 -20.10 -6.44
C THR A 299 -17.34 -18.94 -5.84
N PRO A 300 -16.77 -19.09 -4.65
CA PRO A 300 -15.85 -18.09 -4.08
C PRO A 300 -14.67 -17.74 -5.00
N LEU A 301 -14.12 -18.73 -5.72
CA LEU A 301 -13.05 -18.52 -6.70
C LEU A 301 -13.51 -17.62 -7.86
N GLU A 302 -14.67 -17.90 -8.46
CA GLU A 302 -15.22 -17.07 -9.54
C GLU A 302 -15.46 -15.64 -9.07
N LYS A 303 -16.01 -15.47 -7.85
CA LYS A 303 -16.27 -14.15 -7.25
C LYS A 303 -14.99 -13.36 -7.00
N ALA A 304 -13.99 -13.98 -6.37
CA ALA A 304 -12.71 -13.32 -6.11
C ALA A 304 -11.99 -12.95 -7.42
N ARG A 305 -12.07 -13.83 -8.45
CA ARG A 305 -11.53 -13.58 -9.78
C ARG A 305 -12.24 -12.41 -10.48
N ALA A 306 -13.58 -12.35 -10.43
CA ALA A 306 -14.35 -11.26 -11.01
C ALA A 306 -14.04 -9.90 -10.35
N ILE A 307 -13.86 -9.89 -9.02
CA ILE A 307 -13.41 -8.69 -8.28
C ILE A 307 -12.02 -8.27 -8.75
N TYR A 308 -11.09 -9.21 -8.86
CA TYR A 308 -9.74 -8.95 -9.35
C TYR A 308 -9.74 -8.39 -10.78
N GLU A 309 -10.51 -9.02 -11.71
CA GLU A 309 -10.66 -8.55 -13.08
C GLU A 309 -11.26 -7.15 -13.14
N TYR A 310 -12.26 -6.87 -12.30
CA TYR A 310 -12.83 -5.53 -12.20
C TYR A 310 -11.78 -4.49 -11.81
N ILE A 311 -11.00 -4.75 -10.76
CA ILE A 311 -9.98 -3.81 -10.29
C ILE A 311 -8.91 -3.61 -11.37
N THR A 312 -8.35 -4.69 -11.92
CA THR A 312 -7.26 -4.62 -12.90
C THR A 312 -7.65 -3.96 -14.22
N THR A 313 -8.95 -3.96 -14.57
CA THR A 313 -9.45 -3.41 -15.83
C THR A 313 -10.14 -2.05 -15.69
N GLN A 314 -10.73 -1.73 -14.52
CA GLN A 314 -11.56 -0.54 -14.32
C GLN A 314 -10.92 0.49 -13.37
N VAL A 315 -9.95 0.09 -12.54
CA VAL A 315 -9.26 0.99 -11.61
C VAL A 315 -7.89 1.38 -12.17
N THR A 316 -7.67 2.67 -12.38
CA THR A 316 -6.40 3.17 -12.90
C THR A 316 -5.40 3.32 -11.77
N TYR A 317 -4.14 2.92 -12.00
CA TYR A 317 -3.06 3.22 -11.04
C TYR A 317 -2.81 4.72 -10.96
N SER A 318 -2.86 5.27 -9.77
CA SER A 318 -2.64 6.69 -9.49
C SER A 318 -2.06 6.84 -8.11
N PHE A 319 -0.98 7.61 -7.99
CA PHE A 319 -0.52 8.03 -6.67
C PHE A 319 -1.61 8.82 -5.95
N VAL A 320 -1.66 8.70 -4.64
CA VAL A 320 -2.62 9.38 -3.78
C VAL A 320 -1.90 10.14 -2.66
N ARG A 321 -2.64 10.96 -1.94
CA ARG A 321 -2.17 11.63 -0.73
C ARG A 321 -1.97 10.63 0.41
N SER A 322 -1.32 11.05 1.48
CA SER A 322 -1.08 10.22 2.67
C SER A 322 -2.36 9.51 3.14
N TYR A 323 -2.28 8.21 3.33
CA TYR A 323 -3.45 7.34 3.57
C TYR A 323 -4.33 7.77 4.75
N PHE A 324 -3.73 8.24 5.85
CA PHE A 324 -4.46 8.71 7.02
C PHE A 324 -5.31 9.98 6.77
N THR A 325 -5.14 10.64 5.62
CA THR A 325 -5.96 11.77 5.19
C THR A 325 -7.23 11.34 4.44
N ILE A 326 -7.39 10.05 4.17
CA ILE A 326 -8.52 9.44 3.45
C ILE A 326 -9.33 8.60 4.42
N GLU A 327 -10.62 8.91 4.58
CA GLU A 327 -11.48 8.28 5.59
C GLU A 327 -11.72 6.78 5.40
N ASN A 328 -11.78 6.32 4.15
CA ASN A 328 -12.00 4.92 3.79
C ASN A 328 -11.28 4.61 2.47
N LEU A 329 -10.11 4.00 2.56
CA LEU A 329 -9.23 3.76 1.42
C LEU A 329 -9.84 2.83 0.37
N GLY A 330 -10.46 1.72 0.79
CA GLY A 330 -11.07 0.76 -0.13
C GLY A 330 -12.24 1.37 -0.91
N GLU A 331 -13.12 2.12 -0.23
CA GLU A 331 -14.26 2.80 -0.87
C GLU A 331 -13.83 3.98 -1.72
N TYR A 332 -12.80 4.72 -1.30
CA TYR A 332 -12.19 5.79 -2.11
C TYR A 332 -11.72 5.27 -3.47
N ALA A 333 -10.99 4.14 -3.48
CA ALA A 333 -10.56 3.50 -4.72
C ALA A 333 -11.74 3.10 -5.62
N ALA A 334 -12.77 2.52 -5.02
CA ALA A 334 -13.97 2.07 -5.72
C ALA A 334 -14.77 3.22 -6.34
N MET A 335 -14.98 4.30 -5.59
CA MET A 335 -15.74 5.48 -6.04
C MET A 335 -15.00 6.26 -7.13
N ASN A 336 -13.69 6.47 -6.96
CA ASN A 336 -12.88 7.26 -7.87
C ASN A 336 -12.33 6.46 -9.05
N ARG A 337 -12.40 5.12 -9.01
CA ARG A 337 -11.79 4.20 -9.99
C ARG A 337 -10.30 4.50 -10.22
N LYS A 338 -9.62 4.91 -9.17
CA LYS A 338 -8.18 5.18 -9.15
C LYS A 338 -7.59 4.90 -7.77
N GLY A 339 -6.35 4.51 -7.74
CA GLY A 339 -5.60 4.27 -6.50
C GLY A 339 -4.27 3.61 -6.80
N ASP A 340 -3.36 3.67 -5.84
CA ASP A 340 -2.09 2.95 -5.86
C ASP A 340 -2.26 1.49 -5.43
N CYS A 341 -1.14 0.81 -5.16
CA CYS A 341 -1.15 -0.61 -4.78
C CYS A 341 -1.98 -0.87 -3.52
N GLY A 342 -1.80 -0.07 -2.48
CA GLY A 342 -2.50 -0.25 -1.20
C GLY A 342 -4.00 -0.02 -1.31
N LEU A 343 -4.42 1.04 -2.02
CA LEU A 343 -5.84 1.30 -2.24
C LEU A 343 -6.51 0.18 -3.05
N GLN A 344 -5.85 -0.32 -4.10
CA GLN A 344 -6.35 -1.44 -4.90
C GLN A 344 -6.41 -2.73 -4.08
N GLY A 345 -5.39 -2.99 -3.24
CA GLY A 345 -5.36 -4.12 -2.31
C GLY A 345 -6.50 -4.06 -1.28
N LEU A 346 -6.70 -2.92 -0.63
CA LEU A 346 -7.78 -2.73 0.34
C LEU A 346 -9.17 -2.81 -0.30
N MET A 347 -9.33 -2.32 -1.53
CA MET A 347 -10.57 -2.49 -2.30
C MET A 347 -10.86 -3.97 -2.55
N PHE A 348 -9.86 -4.75 -2.99
CA PHE A 348 -10.00 -6.19 -3.18
C PHE A 348 -10.41 -6.91 -1.89
N ILE A 349 -9.70 -6.64 -0.79
CA ILE A 349 -9.98 -7.21 0.52
C ILE A 349 -11.42 -6.89 0.97
N THR A 350 -11.82 -5.62 0.86
CA THR A 350 -13.15 -5.18 1.30
C THR A 350 -14.25 -5.86 0.50
N LEU A 351 -14.15 -5.92 -0.83
CA LEU A 351 -15.14 -6.55 -1.69
C LEU A 351 -15.23 -8.07 -1.44
N CYS A 352 -14.10 -8.76 -1.25
CA CYS A 352 -14.08 -10.18 -0.89
C CYS A 352 -14.78 -10.43 0.46
N ARG A 353 -14.41 -9.67 1.49
CA ARG A 353 -15.01 -9.80 2.84
C ARG A 353 -16.51 -9.47 2.85
N CYS A 354 -16.98 -8.52 2.04
CA CYS A 354 -18.42 -8.24 1.86
C CYS A 354 -19.21 -9.47 1.38
N LEU A 355 -18.57 -10.39 0.66
CA LEU A 355 -19.17 -11.64 0.15
C LEU A 355 -18.87 -12.85 1.04
N GLY A 356 -18.28 -12.65 2.22
CA GLY A 356 -17.89 -13.74 3.12
C GLY A 356 -16.68 -14.56 2.63
N ILE A 357 -15.83 -13.98 1.78
CA ILE A 357 -14.59 -14.58 1.30
C ILE A 357 -13.45 -14.02 2.14
N PRO A 358 -12.68 -14.86 2.89
CA PRO A 358 -11.60 -14.38 3.74
C PRO A 358 -10.48 -13.73 2.90
N ALA A 359 -10.04 -12.56 3.31
CA ALA A 359 -8.97 -11.84 2.63
C ALA A 359 -8.10 -11.07 3.62
N ARG A 360 -6.80 -10.92 3.32
CA ARG A 360 -5.79 -10.27 4.17
C ARG A 360 -4.96 -9.27 3.40
N TRP A 361 -4.35 -8.39 4.14
CA TRP A 361 -3.29 -7.50 3.71
C TRP A 361 -1.92 -8.17 3.90
N GLU A 362 -1.00 -7.88 3.00
CA GLU A 362 0.44 -8.04 3.19
C GLU A 362 1.16 -6.94 2.40
N SER A 363 2.22 -6.38 2.97
CA SER A 363 3.03 -5.37 2.30
C SER A 363 4.51 -5.45 2.68
N GLY A 364 5.30 -4.68 1.97
CA GLY A 364 6.74 -4.59 2.16
C GLY A 364 7.42 -3.92 0.98
N ASN A 365 8.38 -4.58 0.35
CA ASN A 365 9.08 -4.05 -0.81
C ASN A 365 9.07 -5.03 -1.98
N GLU A 366 9.29 -4.50 -3.19
CA GLU A 366 9.52 -5.25 -4.42
C GLU A 366 10.79 -4.77 -5.11
N PHE A 367 11.49 -5.62 -5.87
CA PHE A 367 12.82 -5.26 -6.41
C PHE A 367 13.25 -6.04 -7.65
N TYR A 368 12.35 -6.30 -8.59
CA TYR A 368 12.69 -7.08 -9.79
C TYR A 368 13.67 -6.37 -10.75
N GLU A 369 13.74 -5.04 -10.74
CA GLU A 369 14.63 -4.22 -11.58
C GLU A 369 15.31 -3.13 -10.76
N GLY A 370 16.20 -3.50 -9.83
CA GLY A 370 16.97 -2.53 -9.07
C GLY A 370 16.80 -2.62 -7.56
N ASP A 371 16.94 -1.48 -6.90
CA ASP A 371 16.82 -1.38 -5.45
C ASP A 371 15.36 -1.46 -5.01
N PRO A 372 15.08 -2.04 -3.83
CA PRO A 372 13.71 -2.25 -3.35
C PRO A 372 12.87 -0.98 -3.26
N GLY A 373 11.65 -1.05 -3.81
CA GLY A 373 10.59 -0.04 -3.70
C GLY A 373 9.44 -0.51 -2.80
N SER A 374 8.72 0.42 -2.20
CA SER A 374 7.54 0.12 -1.38
C SER A 374 6.41 -0.48 -2.22
N HIS A 375 5.76 -1.54 -1.73
CA HIS A 375 4.68 -2.20 -2.46
C HIS A 375 3.73 -2.97 -1.54
N ASP A 376 2.45 -2.99 -1.95
CA ASP A 376 1.33 -3.60 -1.24
C ASP A 376 0.63 -4.64 -2.11
N TRP A 377 0.20 -5.73 -1.48
CA TRP A 377 -0.60 -6.77 -2.11
C TRP A 377 -1.61 -7.38 -1.15
N SER A 378 -2.40 -8.31 -1.63
CA SER A 378 -3.47 -8.94 -0.86
C SER A 378 -3.29 -10.44 -0.84
N MET A 379 -4.02 -11.08 0.08
CA MET A 379 -4.22 -12.52 0.11
C MET A 379 -5.72 -12.84 0.16
N VAL A 380 -6.09 -13.99 -0.41
CA VAL A 380 -7.46 -14.52 -0.37
C VAL A 380 -7.43 -16.01 0.01
N TYR A 381 -8.33 -16.45 0.85
CA TYR A 381 -8.48 -17.88 1.16
C TYR A 381 -9.50 -18.54 0.24
N LEU A 382 -9.05 -19.53 -0.53
CA LEU A 382 -9.89 -20.27 -1.46
C LEU A 382 -9.67 -21.78 -1.27
N ALA A 383 -10.63 -22.47 -0.66
CA ALA A 383 -10.55 -23.93 -0.52
C ALA A 383 -10.64 -24.62 -1.90
N PRO A 384 -9.90 -25.73 -2.18
CA PRO A 384 -8.95 -26.39 -1.28
C PRO A 384 -7.53 -25.85 -1.32
N PHE A 385 -7.28 -24.70 -1.97
CA PHE A 385 -5.94 -24.17 -2.25
C PHE A 385 -5.30 -23.46 -1.04
N GLY A 386 -6.10 -23.07 -0.03
CA GLY A 386 -5.62 -22.31 1.12
C GLY A 386 -5.47 -20.80 0.85
N TRP A 387 -4.51 -20.15 1.53
CA TRP A 387 -4.18 -18.74 1.32
C TRP A 387 -3.37 -18.55 0.05
N LEU A 388 -3.87 -17.67 -0.82
CA LEU A 388 -3.32 -17.37 -2.13
C LEU A 388 -3.06 -15.87 -2.24
N TYR A 389 -2.01 -15.51 -2.97
CA TYR A 389 -1.61 -14.12 -3.15
C TYR A 389 -2.33 -13.47 -4.31
N VAL A 390 -2.65 -12.19 -4.18
CA VAL A 390 -3.32 -11.39 -5.21
C VAL A 390 -2.71 -10.00 -5.26
N ASP A 391 -2.15 -9.64 -6.41
CA ASP A 391 -1.58 -8.32 -6.65
C ASP A 391 -2.36 -7.57 -7.75
N PRO A 392 -3.39 -6.78 -7.38
CA PRO A 392 -4.22 -6.09 -8.37
C PRO A 392 -3.45 -5.02 -9.15
N SER A 393 -2.45 -4.38 -8.55
CA SER A 393 -1.73 -3.29 -9.21
C SER A 393 -0.77 -3.80 -10.29
N TYR A 394 -0.04 -4.90 -10.03
CA TYR A 394 0.78 -5.59 -11.03
C TYR A 394 -0.08 -6.22 -12.12
N GLY A 395 -1.20 -6.84 -11.75
CA GLY A 395 -2.20 -7.34 -12.70
C GLY A 395 -2.77 -6.24 -13.58
N GLY A 396 -3.10 -5.08 -13.00
CA GLY A 396 -3.56 -3.91 -13.74
C GLY A 396 -2.49 -3.35 -14.68
N GLY A 397 -1.23 -3.29 -14.26
CA GLY A 397 -0.09 -2.91 -15.09
C GLY A 397 0.09 -3.86 -16.28
N ALA A 398 -0.03 -5.16 -16.04
CA ALA A 398 0.03 -6.19 -17.06
C ALA A 398 -1.13 -6.05 -18.07
N PHE A 399 -2.37 -5.94 -17.59
CA PHE A 399 -3.53 -5.73 -18.45
C PHE A 399 -3.36 -4.51 -19.34
N ARG A 400 -2.97 -3.39 -18.78
CA ARG A 400 -2.72 -2.14 -19.51
C ARG A 400 -1.62 -2.27 -20.57
N SER A 401 -0.66 -3.17 -20.40
CA SER A 401 0.35 -3.48 -21.42
C SER A 401 -0.08 -4.52 -22.46
N GLY A 402 -1.35 -4.97 -22.42
CA GLY A 402 -1.88 -5.99 -23.33
C GLY A 402 -1.46 -7.42 -22.95
N ASP A 403 -0.99 -7.64 -21.72
CA ASP A 403 -0.45 -8.90 -21.24
C ASP A 403 -1.43 -9.59 -20.28
N VAL A 404 -2.42 -10.25 -20.85
CA VAL A 404 -3.46 -10.96 -20.08
C VAL A 404 -2.88 -12.18 -19.37
N TRP A 405 -1.84 -12.84 -19.93
CA TRP A 405 -1.17 -13.94 -19.25
C TRP A 405 -0.54 -13.48 -17.93
N ARG A 406 0.20 -12.39 -17.93
CA ARG A 406 0.80 -11.83 -16.72
C ARG A 406 -0.26 -11.23 -15.79
N GLN A 407 -1.33 -10.62 -16.29
CA GLN A 407 -2.48 -10.22 -15.48
C GLN A 407 -3.02 -11.43 -14.71
N ARG A 408 -3.25 -12.55 -15.37
CA ARG A 408 -3.75 -13.77 -14.73
C ARG A 408 -2.78 -14.37 -13.73
N HIS A 409 -1.48 -14.23 -13.97
CA HIS A 409 -0.46 -14.71 -13.03
C HIS A 409 -0.63 -14.08 -11.64
N PHE A 410 -0.88 -12.79 -11.53
CA PHE A 410 -1.01 -12.09 -10.26
C PHE A 410 -2.36 -12.29 -9.53
N PHE A 411 -3.15 -13.25 -9.96
CA PHE A 411 -4.27 -13.79 -9.20
C PHE A 411 -3.95 -15.23 -8.79
N GLY A 412 -3.58 -15.40 -7.54
CA GLY A 412 -3.17 -16.66 -6.94
C GLY A 412 -1.66 -16.81 -6.74
N ASN A 413 -0.84 -15.94 -7.33
CA ASN A 413 0.61 -16.05 -7.33
C ASN A 413 1.30 -14.71 -7.10
N LEU A 414 2.50 -14.75 -6.49
CA LEU A 414 3.49 -13.66 -6.49
C LEU A 414 4.80 -14.13 -7.11
N ASP A 415 5.50 -13.20 -7.74
CA ASP A 415 6.90 -13.39 -8.13
C ASP A 415 7.81 -13.49 -6.88
N PRO A 416 9.02 -14.04 -6.98
CA PRO A 416 9.90 -14.20 -5.83
C PRO A 416 10.62 -12.91 -5.40
N PHE A 417 10.51 -11.80 -6.15
CA PHE A 417 11.21 -10.54 -5.87
C PHE A 417 10.46 -9.68 -4.85
N ARG A 418 10.01 -10.30 -3.76
CA ARG A 418 9.23 -9.68 -2.69
C ARG A 418 9.97 -9.77 -1.37
N LEU A 419 9.82 -8.71 -0.58
CA LEU A 419 10.32 -8.58 0.79
C LEU A 419 9.13 -8.24 1.69
N PRO A 420 8.38 -9.24 2.18
CA PRO A 420 7.26 -8.97 3.09
C PRO A 420 7.79 -8.57 4.47
N SER A 421 7.29 -7.46 5.00
CA SER A 421 7.63 -6.98 6.35
C SER A 421 6.39 -6.68 7.19
N ASN A 422 5.22 -6.52 6.56
CA ASN A 422 3.98 -6.12 7.20
C ASN A 422 2.83 -7.07 6.81
N PRO A 423 2.69 -8.22 7.48
CA PRO A 423 1.58 -9.16 7.23
C PRO A 423 0.23 -8.63 7.74
N GLN A 424 0.19 -7.51 8.44
CA GLN A 424 -1.04 -6.91 8.92
C GLN A 424 -1.03 -5.39 8.75
N PHE A 425 -2.15 -4.88 8.27
CA PHE A 425 -2.43 -3.47 8.10
C PHE A 425 -2.76 -2.78 9.42
N GLN A 426 -2.28 -1.55 9.61
CA GLN A 426 -2.61 -0.70 10.77
C GLN A 426 -2.28 -1.35 12.11
N LYS A 427 -1.01 -1.71 12.33
CA LYS A 427 -0.52 -2.31 13.57
C LYS A 427 0.65 -1.52 14.17
N GLN A 428 0.80 -1.64 15.47
CA GLN A 428 1.91 -1.05 16.22
C GLN A 428 3.23 -1.76 15.89
N LEU A 429 4.33 -1.00 15.93
CA LEU A 429 5.69 -1.52 15.87
C LEU A 429 6.11 -2.14 17.21
N THR A 430 7.25 -2.83 17.21
CA THR A 430 7.84 -3.40 18.44
C THR A 430 9.27 -2.86 18.61
N PRO A 431 9.52 -2.06 19.68
CA PRO A 431 8.56 -1.50 20.64
C PRO A 431 7.60 -0.50 19.99
N PRO A 432 6.45 -0.17 20.60
CA PRO A 432 5.55 0.85 20.05
C PRO A 432 6.20 2.22 19.98
N MET A 433 5.92 2.97 18.91
CA MET A 433 6.29 4.39 18.84
C MET A 433 5.45 5.23 19.81
N THR A 434 6.07 6.28 20.32
CA THR A 434 5.43 7.23 21.23
C THR A 434 4.60 8.26 20.47
N TYR A 435 5.12 8.69 19.32
CA TYR A 435 4.54 9.74 18.50
C TYR A 435 3.89 9.17 17.24
N PHE A 436 3.15 10.02 16.54
CA PHE A 436 2.49 9.64 15.30
C PHE A 436 3.52 9.35 14.21
N ARG A 437 3.41 8.17 13.62
CA ARG A 437 4.28 7.68 12.56
C ARG A 437 4.17 8.51 11.28
N ASP A 438 5.18 8.47 10.44
CA ASP A 438 5.11 8.99 9.07
C ASP A 438 4.07 8.18 8.28
N ASP A 439 4.21 6.86 8.26
CA ASP A 439 3.17 5.94 7.78
C ASP A 439 2.58 5.13 8.94
N PRO A 440 1.33 5.44 9.39
CA PRO A 440 0.71 4.74 10.50
C PRO A 440 0.11 3.38 10.13
N TYR A 441 0.12 2.99 8.86
CA TYR A 441 -0.56 1.78 8.40
C TYR A 441 0.37 0.60 8.23
N ASP A 442 1.55 0.84 7.66
CA ASP A 442 2.60 -0.17 7.57
C ASP A 442 4.00 0.46 7.64
N ASN A 443 5.04 -0.34 7.67
CA ASN A 443 6.41 0.17 7.72
C ASN A 443 7.21 -0.40 6.55
N GLN A 444 7.25 0.33 5.46
CA GLN A 444 7.97 -0.05 4.25
C GLN A 444 9.28 0.72 4.06
N ALA A 445 9.34 1.95 4.60
CA ALA A 445 10.46 2.86 4.41
C ALA A 445 11.30 3.11 5.66
N GLY A 446 10.79 2.70 6.82
CA GLY A 446 11.38 2.99 8.12
C GLY A 446 10.70 4.15 8.82
N GLU A 447 10.89 4.23 10.14
CA GLU A 447 10.32 5.26 11.01
C GLU A 447 11.38 5.78 11.98
N ILE A 448 11.32 7.05 12.32
CA ILE A 448 12.26 7.67 13.26
C ILE A 448 11.50 8.56 14.25
N GLU A 449 11.82 8.43 15.55
CA GLU A 449 11.33 9.35 16.57
C GLU A 449 12.44 9.83 17.51
N TYR A 450 12.36 11.11 17.89
CA TYR A 450 13.11 11.69 19.00
C TYR A 450 12.25 11.74 20.27
N GLU A 451 12.82 12.18 21.42
CA GLU A 451 12.07 12.32 22.68
C GLU A 451 10.91 13.36 22.60
N ASP A 452 10.88 14.22 21.61
CA ASP A 452 9.92 15.33 21.45
C ASP A 452 9.03 15.23 20.19
N GLY A 453 9.19 14.19 19.36
CA GLY A 453 8.36 13.97 18.16
C GLY A 453 8.97 12.99 17.17
N SER A 454 8.12 12.48 16.26
CA SER A 454 8.55 11.70 15.10
C SER A 454 9.03 12.60 13.97
N LEU A 455 9.89 12.05 13.12
CA LEU A 455 10.25 12.65 11.83
C LEU A 455 9.24 12.23 10.75
N THR A 456 9.10 13.08 9.74
CA THR A 456 8.35 12.78 8.50
C THR A 456 9.31 12.31 7.41
N GLY A 457 8.82 11.62 6.40
CA GLY A 457 9.62 10.98 5.34
C GLY A 457 10.50 11.93 4.54
N ASP A 458 10.26 13.24 4.62
CA ASP A 458 11.09 14.29 4.03
C ASP A 458 12.23 14.78 4.95
N GLN A 459 12.39 14.16 6.15
CA GLN A 459 13.41 14.52 7.15
C GLN A 459 14.45 13.42 7.38
N PHE A 460 14.31 12.30 6.67
CA PHE A 460 15.31 11.23 6.70
C PHE A 460 15.40 10.51 5.34
N THR A 461 16.57 10.00 5.06
CA THR A 461 16.82 9.22 3.84
C THR A 461 16.74 7.73 4.15
N SER A 462 15.93 7.01 3.36
CA SER A 462 15.77 5.55 3.40
C SER A 462 16.43 4.94 2.16
N THR A 463 17.43 4.09 2.36
CA THR A 463 18.14 3.40 1.28
C THR A 463 18.03 1.89 1.45
N ARG A 464 17.63 1.21 0.39
CA ARG A 464 17.50 -0.25 0.35
C ARG A 464 18.34 -0.77 -0.81
N LYS A 465 19.18 -1.77 -0.57
CA LYS A 465 20.05 -2.35 -1.59
C LYS A 465 20.00 -3.86 -1.59
N VAL A 466 19.82 -4.43 -2.77
CA VAL A 466 20.02 -5.87 -2.99
C VAL A 466 21.53 -6.12 -3.11
N THR A 467 22.13 -6.76 -2.10
CA THR A 467 23.58 -7.07 -2.07
C THR A 467 23.89 -8.50 -2.55
N LEU A 468 22.87 -9.37 -2.60
CA LEU A 468 22.93 -10.70 -3.20
C LEU A 468 21.56 -11.05 -3.81
N SER A 469 21.60 -11.62 -5.02
CA SER A 469 20.44 -12.24 -5.69
C SER A 469 20.94 -13.55 -6.32
N GLU A 470 20.52 -14.68 -5.74
CA GLU A 470 20.96 -16.02 -6.14
C GLU A 470 19.76 -16.89 -6.48
N HIS A 471 19.69 -17.38 -7.72
CA HIS A 471 18.67 -18.32 -8.16
C HIS A 471 18.97 -19.73 -7.61
N LEU A 472 18.00 -20.35 -6.96
CA LEU A 472 18.19 -21.65 -6.31
C LEU A 472 17.61 -22.83 -7.12
N SER A 473 16.88 -22.56 -8.20
CA SER A 473 16.14 -23.51 -9.04
C SER A 473 14.74 -23.85 -8.56
#